data_b3a72d1eba9c1c42afbb776228bb5fbc
#
_entry.id   b3a72d1eba9c1c42afbb776228bb5fbc
#
_cell.length_a   1.000
_cell.length_b   1.000
_cell.length_c   1.000
_cell.angle_alpha   90.00
_cell.angle_beta   90.00
_cell.angle_gamma   90.00
#
_symmetry.space_group_name_H-M   'P 1'
#
loop_
_entity.id
_entity.type
_entity.pdbx_description
1 polymer ?
#
loop_
_entity_poly.entity_id
_entity_poly.type
_entity_poly.pdbx_seq_one_letter_code
_entity_poly.pdbx_strand_id
1 'polypeptide(L)'
;IDAGTFTIGQKNEYVTAPRNSQRRQLTVSNFYMDQYEVTNLAWQEYESWTKNVFSQYNNIVITPDSVLRGQIDSLLKSVVPDSTVWRDEMAYNDPYVENYYRHYSFKDYPVVGISWEQAMAYCRWRTDRVNENVLIEIKFLTPPQFNGKDILPTMEFTAEEIEEFLKNNH
;
A
#
# COMPACT_ATOMS: atom_id res chain seq x y z
N ILE A 1 6.18 -7.01 16.84
CA ILE A 1 7.20 -8.09 16.90
C ILE A 1 8.43 -7.50 17.53
N ASP A 2 8.87 -8.08 18.65
CA ASP A 2 10.05 -7.64 19.37
C ASP A 2 11.34 -8.01 18.62
N ALA A 3 12.41 -7.23 18.86
CA ALA A 3 13.71 -7.51 18.32
C ALA A 3 14.24 -8.89 18.75
N GLY A 4 14.89 -9.58 17.84
CA GLY A 4 15.39 -10.92 18.13
C GLY A 4 16.46 -11.40 17.16
N THR A 5 17.17 -12.44 17.57
CA THR A 5 18.16 -13.12 16.72
C THR A 5 17.62 -14.50 16.36
N PHE A 6 17.64 -14.83 15.08
CA PHE A 6 17.22 -16.13 14.57
C PHE A 6 18.23 -16.68 13.57
N THR A 7 18.15 -17.98 13.35
CA THR A 7 19.06 -18.68 12.44
C THR A 7 18.31 -19.09 11.19
N ILE A 8 18.78 -18.63 10.03
CA ILE A 8 18.30 -19.06 8.72
C ILE A 8 19.26 -20.05 8.07
N GLY A 9 18.76 -20.83 7.14
CA GLY A 9 19.52 -21.84 6.41
C GLY A 9 19.22 -23.28 6.87
N GLN A 10 19.52 -24.24 6.02
CA GLN A 10 19.27 -25.65 6.28
C GLN A 10 20.34 -26.26 7.19
N LYS A 11 19.94 -27.27 7.96
CA LYS A 11 20.91 -28.14 8.65
C LYS A 11 21.66 -28.98 7.63
N ASN A 12 22.98 -29.10 7.82
CA ASN A 12 23.87 -29.92 6.94
C ASN A 12 23.56 -31.43 6.95
N GLU A 13 22.51 -31.84 7.67
CA GLU A 13 22.11 -33.24 7.81
C GLU A 13 21.43 -33.81 6.56
N TYR A 14 21.01 -32.96 5.62
CA TYR A 14 20.38 -33.40 4.39
C TYR A 14 21.42 -33.51 3.26
N VAL A 15 21.71 -34.73 2.83
CA VAL A 15 22.68 -35.03 1.74
C VAL A 15 22.28 -34.35 0.41
N THR A 16 21.01 -34.04 0.24
CA THR A 16 20.45 -33.37 -0.95
C THR A 16 20.32 -31.86 -0.83
N ALA A 17 20.73 -31.28 0.31
CA ALA A 17 20.60 -29.83 0.53
C ALA A 17 21.53 -29.05 -0.41
N PRO A 18 21.03 -27.99 -1.08
CA PRO A 18 21.88 -27.15 -1.90
C PRO A 18 22.96 -26.46 -1.04
N ARG A 19 24.22 -26.56 -1.47
CA ARG A 19 25.40 -26.05 -0.71
C ARG A 19 25.40 -24.53 -0.47
N ASN A 20 24.49 -23.79 -1.09
CA ASN A 20 24.33 -22.34 -0.94
C ASN A 20 23.42 -21.94 0.24
N SER A 21 22.85 -22.90 0.98
CA SER A 21 21.96 -22.65 2.12
C SER A 21 22.69 -22.81 3.46
N GLN A 22 23.85 -22.16 3.62
CA GLN A 22 24.58 -22.20 4.88
C GLN A 22 23.82 -21.49 6.01
N ARG A 23 23.93 -22.04 7.22
CA ARG A 23 23.35 -21.44 8.42
C ARG A 23 23.98 -20.10 8.71
N ARG A 24 23.13 -19.08 8.92
CA ARG A 24 23.52 -17.73 9.34
C ARG A 24 22.61 -17.26 10.45
N GLN A 25 23.17 -16.55 11.40
CA GLN A 25 22.39 -15.80 12.37
C GLN A 25 22.14 -14.40 11.85
N LEU A 26 20.88 -13.98 11.95
CA LEU A 26 20.44 -12.63 11.62
C LEU A 26 19.76 -12.02 12.84
N THR A 27 20.11 -10.79 13.14
CA THR A 27 19.43 -9.99 14.16
C THR A 27 18.51 -8.98 13.47
N VAL A 28 17.25 -8.95 13.88
CA VAL A 28 16.24 -8.03 13.38
C VAL A 28 15.82 -7.14 14.54
N SER A 29 15.73 -5.84 14.32
CA SER A 29 15.16 -4.89 15.28
C SER A 29 13.65 -5.10 15.39
N ASN A 30 13.04 -4.55 16.43
CA ASN A 30 11.59 -4.57 16.59
C ASN A 30 10.90 -3.88 15.40
N PHE A 31 9.76 -4.41 14.99
CA PHE A 31 8.95 -3.87 13.89
C PHE A 31 7.48 -4.18 14.09
N TYR A 32 6.63 -3.37 13.46
CA TYR A 32 5.20 -3.62 13.37
C TYR A 32 4.88 -4.41 12.10
N MET A 33 3.98 -5.35 12.23
CA MET A 33 3.48 -6.14 11.12
C MET A 33 1.99 -6.39 11.33
N ASP A 34 1.21 -6.32 10.26
CA ASP A 34 -0.21 -6.67 10.32
C ASP A 34 -0.39 -8.15 10.64
N GLN A 35 -1.47 -8.45 11.35
CA GLN A 35 -1.80 -9.83 11.71
C GLN A 35 -2.29 -10.63 10.49
N TYR A 36 -2.89 -9.95 9.54
CA TYR A 36 -3.47 -10.55 8.34
C TYR A 36 -2.90 -9.89 7.09
N GLU A 37 -2.99 -10.59 5.98
CA GLU A 37 -2.65 -10.08 4.66
C GLU A 37 -3.57 -8.92 4.26
N VAL A 38 -3.08 -8.04 3.39
CA VAL A 38 -3.88 -6.93 2.85
C VAL A 38 -5.03 -7.50 2.02
N THR A 39 -6.25 -7.12 2.37
CA THR A 39 -7.45 -7.63 1.71
C THR A 39 -7.77 -6.89 0.41
N ASN A 40 -8.58 -7.52 -0.45
CA ASN A 40 -9.10 -6.87 -1.65
C ASN A 40 -9.83 -5.56 -1.32
N LEU A 41 -10.60 -5.52 -0.23
CA LEU A 41 -11.29 -4.30 0.21
C LEU A 41 -10.32 -3.17 0.54
N ALA A 42 -9.30 -3.46 1.35
CA ALA A 42 -8.29 -2.47 1.73
C ALA A 42 -7.51 -1.93 0.50
N TRP A 43 -7.25 -2.80 -0.48
CA TRP A 43 -6.63 -2.37 -1.72
C TRP A 43 -7.57 -1.52 -2.60
N GLN A 44 -8.87 -1.83 -2.62
CA GLN A 44 -9.87 -1.03 -3.32
C GLN A 44 -10.04 0.37 -2.70
N GLU A 45 -9.88 0.51 -1.38
CA GLU A 45 -9.83 1.82 -0.72
C GLU A 45 -8.65 2.65 -1.23
N TYR A 46 -7.47 2.06 -1.30
CA TYR A 46 -6.28 2.71 -1.87
C TYR A 46 -6.48 3.11 -3.34
N GLU A 47 -7.01 2.19 -4.15
CA GLU A 47 -7.33 2.45 -5.56
C GLU A 47 -8.33 3.62 -5.71
N SER A 48 -9.40 3.61 -4.90
CA SER A 48 -10.43 4.65 -4.91
C SER A 48 -9.87 6.00 -4.50
N TRP A 49 -9.06 6.03 -3.44
CA TRP A 49 -8.39 7.24 -2.99
C TRP A 49 -7.47 7.80 -4.09
N THR A 50 -6.63 6.97 -4.68
CA THR A 50 -5.73 7.36 -5.75
C THR A 50 -6.49 7.94 -6.95
N LYS A 51 -7.57 7.27 -7.37
CA LYS A 51 -8.44 7.76 -8.46
C LYS A 51 -9.05 9.12 -8.14
N ASN A 52 -9.53 9.31 -6.92
CA ASN A 52 -10.15 10.57 -6.50
C ASN A 52 -9.13 11.71 -6.50
N VAL A 53 -7.93 11.50 -5.96
CA VAL A 53 -6.85 12.48 -5.98
C VAL A 53 -6.51 12.89 -7.42
N PHE A 54 -6.21 11.93 -8.28
CA PHE A 54 -5.80 12.24 -9.64
C PHE A 54 -6.94 12.77 -10.53
N SER A 55 -8.20 12.38 -10.28
CA SER A 55 -9.33 12.96 -11.02
C SER A 55 -9.54 14.43 -10.68
N GLN A 56 -9.28 14.85 -9.45
CA GLN A 56 -9.34 16.25 -9.04
C GLN A 56 -8.19 17.07 -9.66
N TYR A 57 -6.97 16.52 -9.71
CA TYR A 57 -5.87 17.14 -10.44
C TYR A 57 -6.20 17.35 -11.92
N ASN A 58 -6.85 16.40 -12.59
CA ASN A 58 -7.32 16.54 -13.95
C ASN A 58 -8.35 17.69 -14.14
N ASN A 59 -9.16 17.96 -13.11
CA ASN A 59 -10.15 19.05 -13.14
C ASN A 59 -9.54 20.43 -12.81
N ILE A 60 -8.47 20.47 -12.03
CA ILE A 60 -7.79 21.71 -11.61
C ILE A 60 -6.78 22.15 -12.68
N VAL A 61 -6.07 21.21 -13.26
CA VAL A 61 -5.10 21.47 -14.33
C VAL A 61 -5.81 21.28 -15.67
N ILE A 62 -6.60 22.29 -16.08
CA ILE A 62 -7.10 22.41 -17.45
C ILE A 62 -5.90 22.83 -18.35
N THR A 63 -4.87 22.01 -18.37
CA THR A 63 -3.83 22.12 -19.38
C THR A 63 -4.16 21.16 -20.51
N PRO A 64 -4.10 21.60 -21.76
CA PRO A 64 -4.33 20.74 -22.94
C PRO A 64 -3.19 19.73 -23.15
N ASP A 65 -2.37 19.48 -22.14
CA ASP A 65 -1.20 18.63 -22.25
C ASP A 65 -1.59 17.15 -22.24
N SER A 66 -1.64 16.59 -23.45
CA SER A 66 -1.93 15.18 -23.69
C SER A 66 -0.92 14.24 -23.01
N VAL A 67 0.30 14.71 -22.74
CA VAL A 67 1.38 13.96 -22.09
C VAL A 67 1.04 13.73 -20.61
N LEU A 68 0.60 14.78 -19.92
CA LEU A 68 0.23 14.69 -18.50
C LEU A 68 -0.96 13.76 -18.28
N ARG A 69 -1.96 13.80 -19.16
CA ARG A 69 -3.09 12.85 -19.13
C ARG A 69 -2.65 11.41 -19.32
N GLY A 70 -1.75 11.17 -20.27
CA GLY A 70 -1.20 9.83 -20.48
C GLY A 70 -0.42 9.29 -19.28
N GLN A 71 0.30 10.15 -18.57
CA GLN A 71 1.00 9.79 -17.34
C GLN A 71 0.02 9.45 -16.21
N ILE A 72 -1.03 10.24 -16.02
CA ILE A 72 -2.06 9.97 -15.00
C ILE A 72 -2.81 8.67 -15.32
N ASP A 73 -3.20 8.44 -16.55
CA ASP A 73 -3.86 7.18 -16.95
C ASP A 73 -2.96 5.97 -16.73
N SER A 74 -1.66 6.12 -16.96
CA SER A 74 -0.67 5.07 -16.67
C SER A 74 -0.56 4.81 -15.17
N LEU A 75 -0.53 5.85 -14.33
CA LEU A 75 -0.52 5.72 -12.89
C LEU A 75 -1.79 5.06 -12.35
N LEU A 76 -2.96 5.45 -12.86
CA LEU A 76 -4.23 4.85 -12.45
C LEU A 76 -4.33 3.37 -12.83
N LYS A 77 -3.76 2.98 -13.97
CA LYS A 77 -3.66 1.57 -14.38
C LYS A 77 -2.66 0.81 -13.52
N SER A 78 -1.58 1.45 -13.10
CA SER A 78 -0.54 0.80 -12.28
C SER A 78 -1.00 0.48 -10.86
N VAL A 79 -2.10 1.05 -10.37
CA VAL A 79 -2.66 0.73 -9.04
C VAL A 79 -3.52 -0.52 -9.07
N VAL A 80 -4.09 -0.87 -10.21
CA VAL A 80 -4.98 -2.04 -10.34
C VAL A 80 -4.18 -3.34 -10.31
N PRO A 81 -4.56 -4.32 -9.47
CA PRO A 81 -3.91 -5.63 -9.48
C PRO A 81 -4.08 -6.35 -10.83
N ASP A 82 -3.09 -7.15 -11.19
CA ASP A 82 -3.15 -7.97 -12.39
C ASP A 82 -4.02 -9.21 -12.16
N SER A 83 -5.21 -9.21 -12.71
CA SER A 83 -6.13 -10.34 -12.60
C SER A 83 -5.74 -11.55 -13.46
N THR A 84 -4.81 -11.36 -14.41
CA THR A 84 -4.40 -12.44 -15.32
C THR A 84 -3.56 -13.51 -14.62
N VAL A 85 -3.06 -13.24 -13.41
CA VAL A 85 -2.35 -14.22 -12.57
C VAL A 85 -3.17 -15.49 -12.27
N TRP A 86 -4.50 -15.39 -12.40
CA TRP A 86 -5.41 -16.53 -12.23
C TRP A 86 -5.56 -17.40 -13.47
N ARG A 87 -5.03 -16.93 -14.63
CA ARG A 87 -5.12 -17.73 -15.87
C ARG A 87 -4.19 -18.93 -15.79
N ASP A 88 -4.77 -20.09 -16.04
CA ASP A 88 -4.05 -21.35 -16.20
C ASP A 88 -4.55 -22.00 -17.51
N GLU A 89 -3.62 -22.42 -18.36
CA GLU A 89 -3.96 -23.05 -19.63
C GLU A 89 -4.68 -24.39 -19.46
N MET A 90 -4.51 -25.04 -18.30
CA MET A 90 -5.06 -26.37 -18.00
C MET A 90 -6.27 -26.35 -17.09
N ALA A 91 -6.70 -25.16 -16.62
CA ALA A 91 -7.82 -25.02 -15.71
C ALA A 91 -8.77 -23.88 -16.11
N TYR A 92 -10.07 -24.10 -15.89
CA TYR A 92 -11.09 -23.07 -16.13
C TYR A 92 -11.16 -22.10 -14.93
N ASN A 93 -10.29 -21.09 -14.96
CA ASN A 93 -10.17 -20.08 -13.90
C ASN A 93 -10.73 -18.70 -14.29
N ASP A 94 -11.39 -18.57 -15.42
CA ASP A 94 -11.97 -17.31 -15.88
C ASP A 94 -12.85 -16.59 -14.83
N PRO A 95 -13.69 -17.29 -14.04
CA PRO A 95 -14.47 -16.64 -12.98
C PRO A 95 -13.61 -15.92 -11.92
N TYR A 96 -12.41 -16.43 -11.64
CA TYR A 96 -11.46 -15.75 -10.72
C TYR A 96 -10.79 -14.56 -11.38
N VAL A 97 -10.43 -14.66 -12.67
CA VAL A 97 -9.87 -13.54 -13.44
C VAL A 97 -10.84 -12.35 -13.45
N GLU A 98 -12.12 -12.60 -13.60
CA GLU A 98 -13.13 -11.56 -13.72
C GLU A 98 -13.60 -11.03 -12.35
N ASN A 99 -13.72 -11.91 -11.35
CA ASN A 99 -14.49 -11.58 -10.14
C ASN A 99 -13.66 -11.49 -8.88
N TYR A 100 -12.49 -12.17 -8.78
CA TYR A 100 -11.77 -12.28 -7.52
C TYR A 100 -11.46 -10.93 -6.87
N TYR A 101 -11.02 -9.95 -7.63
CA TYR A 101 -10.67 -8.64 -7.08
C TYR A 101 -11.90 -7.77 -6.80
N ARG A 102 -12.97 -7.87 -7.59
CA ARG A 102 -14.10 -6.93 -7.56
C ARG A 102 -15.35 -7.44 -6.86
N HIS A 103 -15.55 -8.75 -6.81
CA HIS A 103 -16.79 -9.31 -6.29
C HIS A 103 -16.82 -9.28 -4.78
N TYR A 104 -17.96 -8.90 -4.20
CA TYR A 104 -18.17 -8.74 -2.75
C TYR A 104 -17.79 -9.98 -1.93
N SER A 105 -18.01 -11.19 -2.46
CA SER A 105 -17.68 -12.44 -1.76
C SER A 105 -16.19 -12.60 -1.45
N PHE A 106 -15.31 -11.93 -2.19
CA PHE A 106 -13.85 -12.00 -2.02
C PHE A 106 -13.26 -10.74 -1.36
N LYS A 107 -14.10 -9.84 -0.85
CA LYS A 107 -13.63 -8.56 -0.29
C LYS A 107 -12.63 -8.72 0.86
N ASP A 108 -12.82 -9.75 1.70
CA ASP A 108 -11.99 -10.03 2.87
C ASP A 108 -10.87 -11.04 2.56
N TYR A 109 -10.72 -11.46 1.30
CA TYR A 109 -9.64 -12.32 0.83
C TYR A 109 -8.40 -11.48 0.50
N PRO A 110 -7.18 -12.08 0.56
CA PRO A 110 -5.96 -11.38 0.24
C PRO A 110 -5.95 -10.82 -1.18
N VAL A 111 -5.39 -9.63 -1.38
CA VAL A 111 -5.16 -9.11 -2.73
C VAL A 111 -4.07 -9.91 -3.43
N VAL A 112 -4.28 -10.25 -4.68
CA VAL A 112 -3.39 -11.07 -5.52
C VAL A 112 -3.08 -10.33 -6.82
N GLY A 113 -1.92 -10.59 -7.42
CA GLY A 113 -1.53 -9.95 -8.68
C GLY A 113 -0.96 -8.55 -8.50
N ILE A 114 -0.27 -8.30 -7.39
CA ILE A 114 0.42 -7.03 -7.12
C ILE A 114 1.93 -7.19 -7.29
N SER A 115 2.58 -6.17 -7.86
CA SER A 115 4.04 -6.09 -7.94
C SER A 115 4.63 -5.57 -6.63
N TRP A 116 5.95 -5.73 -6.49
CA TRP A 116 6.68 -5.16 -5.35
C TRP A 116 6.55 -3.63 -5.29
N GLU A 117 6.62 -2.95 -6.43
CA GLU A 117 6.47 -1.50 -6.52
C GLU A 117 5.07 -1.04 -6.08
N GLN A 118 4.04 -1.77 -6.49
CA GLN A 118 2.66 -1.51 -6.05
C GLN A 118 2.52 -1.70 -4.53
N ALA A 119 3.09 -2.77 -3.98
CA ALA A 119 3.07 -3.01 -2.54
C ALA A 119 3.79 -1.89 -1.76
N MET A 120 4.94 -1.41 -2.25
CA MET A 120 5.66 -0.29 -1.64
C MET A 120 4.88 1.02 -1.71
N ALA A 121 4.19 1.29 -2.81
CA ALA A 121 3.34 2.47 -2.96
C ALA A 121 2.14 2.42 -1.99
N TYR A 122 1.52 1.26 -1.84
CA TYR A 122 0.46 1.03 -0.85
C TYR A 122 0.96 1.27 0.59
N CYS A 123 2.12 0.76 0.95
CA CYS A 123 2.70 0.95 2.28
C CYS A 123 2.95 2.43 2.59
N ARG A 124 3.47 3.20 1.63
CA ARG A 124 3.66 4.65 1.77
C ARG A 124 2.32 5.35 1.97
N TRP A 125 1.35 5.11 1.09
CA TRP A 125 0.01 5.66 1.21
C TRP A 125 -0.62 5.37 2.57
N ARG A 126 -0.54 4.13 3.05
CA ARG A 126 -1.08 3.74 4.35
C ARG A 126 -0.39 4.48 5.50
N THR A 127 0.94 4.60 5.44
CA THR A 127 1.71 5.36 6.43
C THR A 127 1.24 6.81 6.50
N ASP A 128 1.06 7.46 5.35
CA ASP A 128 0.58 8.83 5.27
C ASP A 128 -0.82 8.98 5.88
N ARG A 129 -1.73 8.03 5.59
CA ARG A 129 -3.09 8.03 6.18
C ARG A 129 -3.08 7.84 7.69
N VAL A 130 -2.21 6.98 8.21
CA VAL A 130 -2.07 6.77 9.66
C VAL A 130 -1.50 8.03 10.32
N ASN A 131 -0.46 8.63 9.77
CA ASN A 131 0.13 9.87 10.27
C ASN A 131 -0.87 11.02 10.27
N GLU A 132 -1.65 11.16 9.19
CA GLU A 132 -2.72 12.16 9.10
C GLU A 132 -3.77 11.98 10.20
N ASN A 133 -4.21 10.75 10.46
CA ASN A 133 -5.15 10.46 11.54
C ASN A 133 -4.57 10.83 12.91
N VAL A 134 -3.30 10.51 13.16
CA VAL A 134 -2.62 10.90 14.42
C VAL A 134 -2.58 12.42 14.57
N LEU A 135 -2.26 13.16 13.51
CA LEU A 135 -2.23 14.63 13.51
C LEU A 135 -3.63 15.25 13.75
N ILE A 136 -4.68 14.59 13.26
CA ILE A 136 -6.06 15.00 13.52
C ILE A 136 -6.42 14.74 15.00
N GLU A 137 -6.05 13.58 15.55
CA GLU A 137 -6.31 13.23 16.95
C GLU A 137 -5.67 14.20 17.94
N ILE A 138 -4.43 14.63 17.67
CA ILE A 138 -3.74 15.65 18.48
C ILE A 138 -4.19 17.07 18.15
N LYS A 139 -5.20 17.26 17.28
CA LYS A 139 -5.76 18.55 16.85
C LYS A 139 -4.76 19.47 16.12
N PHE A 140 -3.67 18.92 15.61
CA PHE A 140 -2.74 19.65 14.76
C PHE A 140 -3.35 19.93 13.38
N LEU A 141 -4.11 18.95 12.84
CA LEU A 141 -4.90 19.11 11.63
C LEU A 141 -6.39 19.12 11.97
N THR A 142 -7.14 19.99 11.31
CA THR A 142 -8.60 19.88 11.30
C THR A 142 -8.99 18.78 10.29
N PRO A 143 -9.96 17.90 10.65
CA PRO A 143 -10.46 16.92 9.68
C PRO A 143 -10.89 17.65 8.41
N PRO A 144 -10.50 17.15 7.22
CA PRO A 144 -10.95 17.76 5.99
C PRO A 144 -12.47 17.71 5.98
N GLN A 145 -13.10 18.90 5.90
CA GLN A 145 -14.52 18.94 5.60
C GLN A 145 -14.66 18.43 4.18
N PHE A 146 -15.15 17.22 4.05
CA PHE A 146 -15.31 16.51 2.78
C PHE A 146 -16.38 17.22 1.93
N ASN A 147 -16.01 18.34 1.32
CA ASN A 147 -16.84 19.07 0.36
C ASN A 147 -16.69 18.48 -1.05
N GLY A 148 -16.03 17.35 -1.20
CA GLY A 148 -15.72 16.76 -2.49
C GLY A 148 -14.71 17.57 -3.34
N LYS A 149 -14.16 18.67 -2.79
CA LYS A 149 -13.25 19.56 -3.52
C LYS A 149 -11.87 19.71 -2.90
N ASP A 150 -11.72 19.44 -1.62
CA ASP A 150 -10.45 19.62 -0.93
C ASP A 150 -9.89 18.26 -0.51
N ILE A 151 -9.11 17.67 -1.41
CA ILE A 151 -8.16 16.64 -1.02
C ILE A 151 -6.95 17.39 -0.49
N LEU A 152 -6.63 17.19 0.79
CA LEU A 152 -5.38 17.66 1.34
C LEU A 152 -4.24 17.08 0.51
N PRO A 153 -3.37 17.91 -0.07
CA PRO A 153 -2.12 17.41 -0.60
C PRO A 153 -1.41 16.65 0.53
N THR A 154 -0.62 15.66 0.18
CA THR A 154 0.27 14.98 1.13
C THR A 154 1.11 16.06 1.78
N MET A 155 0.72 16.49 2.98
CA MET A 155 1.47 17.50 3.72
C MET A 155 2.64 16.77 4.36
N GLU A 156 3.82 16.97 3.83
CA GLU A 156 5.05 16.56 4.48
C GLU A 156 5.30 17.54 5.64
N PHE A 157 4.86 17.18 6.84
CA PHE A 157 5.26 17.89 8.04
C PHE A 157 6.65 17.43 8.44
N THR A 158 7.50 18.39 8.75
CA THR A 158 8.80 18.08 9.34
C THR A 158 8.64 17.65 10.80
N ALA A 159 9.51 16.76 11.27
CA ALA A 159 9.51 16.34 12.67
C ALA A 159 9.62 17.56 13.62
N GLU A 160 10.32 18.59 13.20
CA GLU A 160 10.53 19.84 13.95
C GLU A 160 9.22 20.62 14.15
N GLU A 161 8.36 20.71 13.12
CA GLU A 161 7.06 21.37 13.20
C GLU A 161 6.11 20.67 14.17
N ILE A 162 6.13 19.35 14.18
CA ILE A 162 5.32 18.52 15.08
C ILE A 162 5.82 18.69 16.53
N GLU A 163 7.14 18.65 16.75
CA GLU A 163 7.73 18.84 18.09
C GLU A 163 7.45 20.25 18.66
N GLU A 164 7.54 21.27 17.84
CA GLU A 164 7.23 22.64 18.23
C GLU A 164 5.76 22.79 18.64
N PHE A 165 4.83 22.19 17.86
CA PHE A 165 3.42 22.17 18.20
C PHE A 165 3.15 21.46 19.52
N LEU A 166 3.76 20.31 19.77
CA LEU A 166 3.58 19.55 21.01
C LEU A 166 4.13 20.31 22.23
N LYS A 167 5.25 21.03 22.08
CA LYS A 167 5.81 21.87 23.16
C LYS A 167 4.93 23.07 23.52
N ASN A 168 4.20 23.63 22.54
CA ASN A 168 3.37 24.81 22.75
C ASN A 168 1.96 24.51 23.29
N ASN A 169 1.55 23.23 23.30
CA ASN A 169 0.21 22.79 23.75
C ASN A 169 0.24 21.89 25.00
N HIS A 170 1.38 21.82 25.69
CA HIS A 170 1.54 21.28 27.04
C HIS A 170 1.78 22.41 28.03
#